data_d596649dcfdf49b627273c4f2e273e0f
#
_entry.id   d596649dcfdf49b627273c4f2e273e0f
#
_cell.length_a   1.000
_cell.length_b   1.000
_cell.length_c   1.000
_cell.angle_alpha   90.00
_cell.angle_beta   90.00
_cell.angle_gamma   90.00
#
_symmetry.space_group_name_H-M   'P 1'
#
loop_
_entity.id
_entity.type
_entity.pdbx_description
1 polymer ?
#
loop_
_entity_poly.entity_id
_entity_poly.type
_entity_poly.pdbx_seq_one_letter_code
_entity_poly.pdbx_strand_id
1 'polypeptide(L)'
;PRGKDLKKLKYLGIDEVSVRRGHRYLTTAVDLDTGRVVYVGEGRRMESLEPFIRRLKRLGVRPKAIALDMWKPYARAIKRHYRRLPLVYDIFHILADYSRTLNEIRVDEYQKLEGNEEGRFIKGSRYLLLKGQEKLSMPAQEKLLQLLSMNRPLFIAYVLKEDLRRLWRLPNRREAERFLYDW
;
A
#
# COMPACT_ATOMS: atom_id res chain seq x y z
N PRO A 1 17.03 -18.63 10.77
CA PRO A 1 17.23 -18.16 12.16
C PRO A 1 17.03 -19.30 13.13
N ARG A 2 17.86 -19.38 14.17
CA ARG A 2 17.69 -20.35 15.27
C ARG A 2 16.42 -20.02 16.04
N GLY A 3 15.71 -21.02 16.56
CA GLY A 3 14.41 -20.83 17.24
C GLY A 3 14.44 -19.84 18.43
N LYS A 4 15.62 -19.66 19.08
CA LYS A 4 15.81 -18.68 20.15
C LYS A 4 15.67 -17.22 19.67
N ASP A 5 16.12 -16.91 18.46
CA ASP A 5 16.01 -15.55 17.89
C ASP A 5 14.55 -15.20 17.56
N LEU A 6 13.77 -16.18 17.12
CA LEU A 6 12.35 -15.96 16.80
C LEU A 6 11.49 -15.69 18.05
N LYS A 7 11.86 -16.18 19.24
CA LYS A 7 11.10 -15.96 20.49
C LYS A 7 11.03 -14.50 20.92
N LYS A 8 11.94 -13.66 20.46
CA LYS A 8 12.00 -12.23 20.77
C LYS A 8 11.22 -11.35 19.77
N LEU A 9 10.66 -11.93 18.72
CA LEU A 9 9.99 -11.24 17.62
C LEU A 9 8.71 -10.57 18.11
N LYS A 10 8.66 -9.24 17.97
CA LYS A 10 7.53 -8.40 18.39
C LYS A 10 6.73 -7.89 17.19
N TYR A 11 7.41 -7.38 16.19
CA TYR A 11 6.80 -6.81 14.99
C TYR A 11 7.36 -7.49 13.76
N LEU A 12 6.47 -7.96 12.90
CA LEU A 12 6.82 -8.70 11.71
C LEU A 12 6.34 -7.94 10.48
N GLY A 13 7.22 -7.74 9.51
CA GLY A 13 6.86 -7.28 8.17
C GLY A 13 6.79 -8.48 7.22
N ILE A 14 5.75 -8.57 6.41
CA ILE A 14 5.60 -9.60 5.37
C ILE A 14 5.42 -8.90 4.04
N ASP A 15 6.26 -9.25 3.07
CA ASP A 15 6.29 -8.66 1.74
C ASP A 15 6.64 -9.68 0.67
N GLU A 16 6.45 -9.31 -0.58
CA GLU A 16 6.81 -10.10 -1.76
C GLU A 16 7.98 -9.48 -2.51
N VAL A 17 8.94 -10.31 -2.87
CA VAL A 17 10.05 -9.92 -3.72
C VAL A 17 9.97 -10.66 -5.04
N SER A 18 9.94 -9.91 -6.16
CA SER A 18 10.06 -10.48 -7.49
C SER A 18 11.53 -10.80 -7.81
N VAL A 19 11.85 -12.06 -8.11
CA VAL A 19 13.23 -12.52 -8.31
C VAL A 19 13.67 -12.52 -9.78
N ARG A 20 12.72 -12.59 -10.71
CA ARG A 20 12.99 -12.58 -12.17
C ARG A 20 11.81 -12.03 -12.97
N ARG A 21 12.08 -11.52 -14.18
CA ARG A 21 11.04 -11.32 -15.21
C ARG A 21 10.35 -12.67 -15.44
N GLY A 22 9.03 -12.77 -15.25
CA GLY A 22 8.26 -14.00 -15.44
C GLY A 22 7.62 -14.58 -14.18
N HIS A 23 7.18 -13.74 -13.24
CA HIS A 23 6.30 -14.12 -12.12
C HIS A 23 6.88 -15.10 -11.08
N ARG A 24 8.20 -15.14 -10.90
CA ARG A 24 8.79 -15.80 -9.74
C ARG A 24 8.85 -14.86 -8.56
N TYR A 25 8.10 -15.17 -7.53
CA TYR A 25 7.99 -14.38 -6.28
C TYR A 25 8.58 -15.17 -5.13
N LEU A 26 9.15 -14.45 -4.17
CA LEU A 26 9.49 -14.94 -2.84
C LEU A 26 8.67 -14.18 -1.82
N THR A 27 8.06 -14.92 -0.90
CA THR A 27 7.47 -14.34 0.31
C THR A 27 8.58 -14.14 1.32
N THR A 28 8.75 -12.92 1.80
CA THR A 28 9.74 -12.59 2.83
C THR A 28 9.06 -12.21 4.12
N ALA A 29 9.68 -12.57 5.25
CA ALA A 29 9.28 -12.04 6.54
C ALA A 29 10.49 -11.41 7.23
N VAL A 30 10.32 -10.19 7.72
CA VAL A 30 11.35 -9.35 8.31
C VAL A 30 10.96 -9.01 9.75
N ASP A 31 11.89 -9.15 10.67
CA ASP A 31 11.77 -8.60 12.01
C ASP A 31 11.93 -7.07 11.92
N LEU A 32 10.87 -6.33 12.20
CA LEU A 32 10.85 -4.87 12.05
C LEU A 32 11.65 -4.13 13.14
N ASP A 33 11.94 -4.78 14.28
CA ASP A 33 12.78 -4.19 15.32
C ASP A 33 14.27 -4.20 14.91
N THR A 34 14.69 -5.21 14.12
CA THR A 34 16.11 -5.43 13.80
C THR A 34 16.43 -5.29 12.30
N GLY A 35 15.43 -5.21 11.43
CA GLY A 35 15.58 -5.22 9.97
C GLY A 35 16.04 -6.58 9.39
N ARG A 36 16.12 -7.65 10.20
CA ARG A 36 16.61 -8.95 9.74
C ARG A 36 15.53 -9.76 9.05
N VAL A 37 15.87 -10.34 7.90
CA VAL A 37 15.02 -11.34 7.25
C VAL A 37 15.01 -12.61 8.12
N VAL A 38 13.81 -13.00 8.58
CA VAL A 38 13.60 -14.16 9.45
C VAL A 38 12.98 -15.34 8.71
N TYR A 39 12.44 -15.11 7.53
CA TYR A 39 11.88 -16.15 6.68
C TYR A 39 11.94 -15.76 5.20
N VAL A 40 12.14 -16.76 4.35
CA VAL A 40 11.98 -16.68 2.90
C VAL A 40 11.23 -17.94 2.45
N GLY A 41 10.12 -17.76 1.74
CA GLY A 41 9.32 -18.84 1.14
C GLY A 41 9.18 -18.64 -0.36
N GLU A 42 9.04 -19.70 -1.12
CA GLU A 42 8.81 -19.62 -2.56
C GLU A 42 7.33 -19.30 -2.88
N GLY A 43 7.12 -18.43 -3.87
CA GLY A 43 5.80 -18.01 -4.32
C GLY A 43 5.18 -16.90 -3.47
N ARG A 44 3.91 -16.60 -3.76
CA ARG A 44 3.10 -15.54 -3.12
C ARG A 44 1.72 -16.03 -2.67
N ARG A 45 1.59 -17.31 -2.43
CA ARG A 45 0.33 -17.93 -1.99
C ARG A 45 0.32 -18.10 -0.46
N MET A 46 -0.82 -18.46 0.06
CA MET A 46 -0.98 -18.77 1.49
C MET A 46 0.02 -19.85 1.94
N GLU A 47 0.23 -20.85 1.10
CA GLU A 47 1.13 -21.98 1.33
C GLU A 47 2.60 -21.54 1.46
N SER A 48 2.97 -20.43 0.84
CA SER A 48 4.32 -19.85 0.96
C SER A 48 4.61 -19.31 2.35
N LEU A 49 3.61 -18.82 3.07
CA LEU A 49 3.74 -18.18 4.38
C LEU A 49 3.33 -19.11 5.54
N GLU A 50 2.34 -19.97 5.34
CA GLU A 50 1.71 -20.78 6.41
C GLU A 50 2.69 -21.65 7.21
N PRO A 51 3.71 -22.30 6.61
CA PRO A 51 4.68 -23.07 7.37
C PRO A 51 5.43 -22.23 8.41
N PHE A 52 5.75 -20.99 8.07
CA PHE A 52 6.42 -20.06 8.97
C PHE A 52 5.50 -19.62 10.11
N ILE A 53 4.28 -19.23 9.81
CA ILE A 53 3.29 -18.82 10.83
C ILE A 53 3.00 -19.97 11.79
N ARG A 54 2.86 -21.20 11.29
CA ARG A 54 2.70 -22.41 12.09
C ARG A 54 3.91 -22.66 12.99
N ARG A 55 5.13 -22.44 12.47
CA ARG A 55 6.37 -22.53 13.26
C ARG A 55 6.40 -21.51 14.39
N LEU A 56 6.06 -20.25 14.13
CA LEU A 56 5.97 -19.21 15.17
C LEU A 56 4.99 -19.63 16.28
N LYS A 57 3.81 -20.11 15.89
CA LYS A 57 2.78 -20.57 16.83
C LYS A 57 3.30 -21.72 17.70
N ARG A 58 3.97 -22.70 17.10
CA ARG A 58 4.56 -23.86 17.79
C ARG A 58 5.66 -23.47 18.78
N LEU A 59 6.44 -22.42 18.46
CA LEU A 59 7.48 -21.88 19.33
C LEU A 59 6.92 -20.96 20.45
N GLY A 60 5.59 -20.78 20.52
CA GLY A 60 4.94 -19.90 21.49
C GLY A 60 5.17 -18.41 21.24
N VAL A 61 5.63 -18.04 20.03
CA VAL A 61 5.85 -16.63 19.66
C VAL A 61 4.51 -15.92 19.55
N ARG A 62 4.41 -14.74 20.17
CA ARG A 62 3.21 -13.87 20.15
C ARG A 62 3.61 -12.48 19.65
N PRO A 63 3.63 -12.24 18.33
CA PRO A 63 3.89 -10.91 17.80
C PRO A 63 2.85 -9.92 18.33
N LYS A 64 3.23 -8.66 18.48
CA LYS A 64 2.31 -7.57 18.84
C LYS A 64 1.48 -7.13 17.63
N ALA A 65 2.09 -7.08 16.45
CA ALA A 65 1.44 -6.77 15.18
C ALA A 65 2.23 -7.37 14.00
N ILE A 66 1.54 -7.55 12.88
CA ILE A 66 2.14 -7.91 11.59
C ILE A 66 1.77 -6.85 10.56
N ALA A 67 2.79 -6.25 9.95
CA ALA A 67 2.65 -5.39 8.79
C ALA A 67 2.70 -6.23 7.50
N LEU A 68 1.80 -5.99 6.56
CA LEU A 68 1.72 -6.72 5.30
C LEU A 68 1.03 -5.89 4.22
N ASP A 69 1.21 -6.29 2.96
CA ASP A 69 0.36 -5.82 1.86
C ASP A 69 -1.11 -6.28 2.05
N MET A 70 -2.04 -5.59 1.40
CA MET A 70 -3.48 -5.93 1.39
C MET A 70 -3.81 -7.28 0.73
N TRP A 71 -2.81 -8.16 0.54
CA TRP A 71 -2.97 -9.46 -0.09
C TRP A 71 -3.74 -10.44 0.82
N LYS A 72 -5.00 -10.68 0.48
CA LYS A 72 -5.94 -11.50 1.28
C LYS A 72 -5.41 -12.88 1.68
N PRO A 73 -4.64 -13.63 0.84
CA PRO A 73 -4.10 -14.92 1.24
C PRO A 73 -3.19 -14.88 2.47
N TYR A 74 -2.35 -13.84 2.61
CA TYR A 74 -1.48 -13.71 3.79
C TYR A 74 -2.27 -13.40 5.05
N ALA A 75 -3.23 -12.48 4.95
CA ALA A 75 -4.11 -12.17 6.08
C ALA A 75 -4.87 -13.42 6.54
N ARG A 76 -5.34 -14.28 5.63
CA ARG A 76 -5.99 -15.55 5.94
C ARG A 76 -5.04 -16.54 6.62
N ALA A 77 -3.82 -16.72 6.11
CA ALA A 77 -2.80 -17.59 6.70
C ALA A 77 -2.50 -17.18 8.14
N ILE A 78 -2.32 -15.88 8.39
CA ILE A 78 -2.04 -15.35 9.73
C ILE A 78 -3.25 -15.56 10.65
N LYS A 79 -4.45 -15.14 10.23
CA LYS A 79 -5.67 -15.22 11.06
C LYS A 79 -6.09 -16.64 11.40
N ARG A 80 -5.73 -17.66 10.61
CA ARG A 80 -5.93 -19.08 10.92
C ARG A 80 -5.22 -19.50 12.21
N HIS A 81 -4.05 -18.94 12.49
CA HIS A 81 -3.22 -19.28 13.65
C HIS A 81 -3.27 -18.22 14.78
N TYR A 82 -3.51 -16.96 14.43
CA TYR A 82 -3.52 -15.80 15.32
C TYR A 82 -4.78 -14.94 15.09
N ARG A 83 -5.94 -15.41 15.52
CA ARG A 83 -7.25 -14.80 15.23
C ARG A 83 -7.35 -13.32 15.64
N ARG A 84 -6.77 -12.94 16.78
CA ARG A 84 -6.87 -11.60 17.37
C ARG A 84 -5.64 -10.73 17.13
N LEU A 85 -4.65 -11.24 16.39
CA LEU A 85 -3.43 -10.48 16.11
C LEU A 85 -3.76 -9.25 15.22
N PRO A 86 -3.32 -8.05 15.62
CA PRO A 86 -3.44 -6.87 14.78
C PRO A 86 -2.67 -7.05 13.47
N LEU A 87 -3.34 -6.77 12.36
CA LEU A 87 -2.73 -6.67 11.04
C LEU A 87 -2.69 -5.19 10.67
N VAL A 88 -1.54 -4.72 10.24
CA VAL A 88 -1.31 -3.35 9.78
C VAL A 88 -1.02 -3.41 8.28
N TYR A 89 -1.83 -2.74 7.49
CA TYR A 89 -1.59 -2.69 6.05
C TYR A 89 -0.59 -1.57 5.71
N ASP A 90 0.32 -1.88 4.77
CA ASP A 90 1.32 -0.94 4.34
C ASP A 90 0.65 0.22 3.58
N ILE A 91 0.89 1.43 4.09
CA ILE A 91 0.42 2.69 3.49
C ILE A 91 0.84 2.81 2.02
N PHE A 92 2.06 2.35 1.69
CA PHE A 92 2.58 2.46 0.33
C PHE A 92 1.70 1.72 -0.68
N HIS A 93 1.26 0.52 -0.34
CA HIS A 93 0.38 -0.27 -1.20
C HIS A 93 -1.02 0.36 -1.33
N ILE A 94 -1.57 0.91 -0.24
CA ILE A 94 -2.87 1.60 -0.27
C ILE A 94 -2.81 2.83 -1.18
N LEU A 95 -1.77 3.65 -1.03
CA LEU A 95 -1.60 4.84 -1.87
C LEU A 95 -1.27 4.50 -3.33
N ALA A 96 -0.57 3.38 -3.57
CA ALA A 96 -0.29 2.89 -4.92
C ALA A 96 -1.58 2.43 -5.62
N ASP A 97 -2.46 1.73 -4.91
CA ASP A 97 -3.77 1.32 -5.42
C ASP A 97 -4.64 2.52 -5.77
N TYR A 98 -4.73 3.50 -4.87
CA TYR A 98 -5.45 4.74 -5.14
C TYR A 98 -4.87 5.49 -6.35
N SER A 99 -3.54 5.51 -6.46
CA SER A 99 -2.86 6.15 -7.61
C SER A 99 -3.17 5.45 -8.94
N ARG A 100 -3.40 4.13 -8.92
CA ARG A 100 -3.88 3.40 -10.12
C ARG A 100 -5.29 3.85 -10.50
N THR A 101 -6.21 3.89 -9.56
CA THR A 101 -7.59 4.37 -9.78
C THR A 101 -7.61 5.81 -10.29
N LEU A 102 -6.81 6.71 -9.70
CA LEU A 102 -6.69 8.08 -10.18
C LEU A 102 -6.17 8.13 -11.63
N ASN A 103 -5.23 7.26 -11.99
CA ASN A 103 -4.75 7.19 -13.37
C ASN A 103 -5.79 6.58 -14.33
N GLU A 104 -6.62 5.65 -13.89
CA GLU A 104 -7.76 5.13 -14.67
C GLU A 104 -8.76 6.26 -14.96
N ILE A 105 -9.17 7.03 -13.95
CA ILE A 105 -10.01 8.22 -14.12
C ILE A 105 -9.38 9.19 -15.15
N ARG A 106 -8.06 9.43 -15.05
CA ARG A 106 -7.36 10.29 -16.00
C ARG A 106 -7.44 9.76 -17.44
N VAL A 107 -7.32 8.44 -17.61
CA VAL A 107 -7.42 7.82 -18.95
C VAL A 107 -8.84 7.96 -19.50
N ASP A 108 -9.85 7.73 -18.66
CA ASP A 108 -11.26 7.87 -19.04
C ASP A 108 -11.60 9.32 -19.44
N GLU A 109 -11.13 10.30 -18.66
CA GLU A 109 -11.33 11.71 -18.98
C GLU A 109 -10.59 12.13 -20.26
N TYR A 110 -9.38 11.60 -20.47
CA TYR A 110 -8.66 11.79 -21.73
C TYR A 110 -9.44 11.23 -22.92
N GLN A 111 -9.99 10.02 -22.82
CA GLN A 111 -10.76 9.39 -23.91
C GLN A 111 -12.00 10.19 -24.28
N LYS A 112 -12.68 10.80 -23.31
CA LYS A 112 -13.85 11.66 -23.55
C LYS A 112 -13.51 12.95 -24.35
N LEU A 113 -12.27 13.41 -24.22
CA LEU A 113 -11.78 14.69 -24.78
C LEU A 113 -10.69 14.48 -25.84
N GLU A 114 -10.61 13.27 -26.41
CA GLU A 114 -9.61 12.95 -27.42
C GLU A 114 -9.79 13.82 -28.66
N GLY A 115 -8.67 14.35 -29.13
CA GLY A 115 -8.64 15.22 -30.34
C GLY A 115 -8.60 16.71 -30.04
N ASN A 116 -8.94 17.17 -28.82
CA ASN A 116 -8.85 18.57 -28.44
C ASN A 116 -7.62 18.92 -27.58
N GLU A 117 -7.39 20.19 -27.30
CA GLU A 117 -6.23 20.65 -26.52
C GLU A 117 -6.31 20.21 -25.04
N GLU A 118 -7.50 20.22 -24.48
CA GLU A 118 -7.75 19.75 -23.11
C GLU A 118 -7.40 18.28 -22.95
N GLY A 119 -7.80 17.41 -23.88
CA GLY A 119 -7.43 16.00 -23.90
C GLY A 119 -5.92 15.81 -23.97
N ARG A 120 -5.21 16.57 -24.81
CA ARG A 120 -3.73 16.53 -24.87
C ARG A 120 -3.09 16.90 -23.54
N PHE A 121 -3.62 17.91 -22.87
CA PHE A 121 -3.14 18.34 -21.56
C PHE A 121 -3.36 17.25 -20.49
N ILE A 122 -4.55 16.62 -20.42
CA ILE A 122 -4.87 15.51 -19.54
C ILE A 122 -3.96 14.31 -19.80
N LYS A 123 -3.70 13.97 -21.07
CA LYS A 123 -2.79 12.86 -21.44
C LYS A 123 -1.40 13.04 -20.83
N GLY A 124 -0.83 14.25 -20.88
CA GLY A 124 0.48 14.58 -20.36
C GLY A 124 0.57 14.73 -18.83
N SER A 125 -0.56 14.77 -18.13
CA SER A 125 -0.63 15.16 -16.72
C SER A 125 -0.39 14.04 -15.70
N ARG A 126 -0.13 12.79 -16.12
CA ARG A 126 0.01 11.63 -15.25
C ARG A 126 0.90 11.90 -14.03
N TYR A 127 2.09 12.42 -14.26
CA TYR A 127 3.06 12.65 -13.17
C TYR A 127 2.67 13.80 -12.25
N LEU A 128 1.93 14.79 -12.74
CA LEU A 128 1.38 15.86 -11.91
C LEU A 128 0.39 15.31 -10.88
N LEU A 129 -0.48 14.40 -11.30
CA LEU A 129 -1.50 13.79 -10.45
C LEU A 129 -0.94 12.75 -9.46
N LEU A 130 0.08 11.99 -9.87
CA LEU A 130 0.60 10.88 -9.05
C LEU A 130 1.63 11.33 -8.01
N LYS A 131 2.40 12.38 -8.27
CA LYS A 131 3.30 12.97 -7.28
C LYS A 131 2.51 13.62 -6.14
N GLY A 132 3.10 13.65 -4.94
CA GLY A 132 2.61 14.49 -3.85
C GLY A 132 2.86 15.97 -4.17
N GLN A 133 1.93 16.84 -3.81
CA GLN A 133 2.02 18.27 -4.10
C GLN A 133 3.34 18.89 -3.61
N GLU A 134 3.82 18.46 -2.46
CA GLU A 134 5.07 18.92 -1.83
C GLU A 134 6.35 18.58 -2.62
N LYS A 135 6.24 17.66 -3.59
CA LYS A 135 7.35 17.21 -4.44
C LYS A 135 7.33 17.83 -5.85
N LEU A 136 6.34 18.67 -6.13
CA LEU A 136 6.22 19.36 -7.42
C LEU A 136 6.97 20.68 -7.36
N SER A 137 7.66 21.01 -8.47
CA SER A 137 8.21 22.36 -8.67
C SER A 137 7.10 23.38 -8.87
N MET A 138 7.38 24.67 -8.65
CA MET A 138 6.39 25.74 -8.84
C MET A 138 5.68 25.70 -10.20
N PRO A 139 6.38 25.58 -11.35
CA PRO A 139 5.70 25.46 -12.66
C PRO A 139 4.83 24.21 -12.78
N ALA A 140 5.20 23.11 -12.09
CA ALA A 140 4.40 21.89 -12.10
C ALA A 140 3.15 22.02 -11.22
N GLN A 141 3.21 22.78 -10.13
CA GLN A 141 2.06 23.08 -9.30
C GLN A 141 1.05 23.97 -10.05
N GLU A 142 1.50 24.98 -10.77
CA GLU A 142 0.64 25.81 -11.62
C GLU A 142 -0.09 24.98 -12.68
N LYS A 143 0.63 24.09 -13.38
CA LYS A 143 0.02 23.16 -14.35
C LYS A 143 -0.99 22.22 -13.69
N LEU A 144 -0.70 21.75 -12.47
CA LEU A 144 -1.64 20.93 -11.71
C LEU A 144 -2.91 21.71 -11.37
N LEU A 145 -2.79 22.94 -10.88
CA LEU A 145 -3.94 23.79 -10.57
C LEU A 145 -4.79 24.06 -11.82
N GLN A 146 -4.15 24.35 -12.94
CA GLN A 146 -4.85 24.51 -14.22
C GLN A 146 -5.63 23.23 -14.57
N LEU A 147 -4.99 22.05 -14.51
CA LEU A 147 -5.65 20.77 -14.78
C LEU A 147 -6.88 20.55 -13.90
N LEU A 148 -6.74 20.79 -12.60
CA LEU A 148 -7.79 20.57 -11.61
C LEU A 148 -8.95 21.57 -11.76
N SER A 149 -8.70 22.78 -12.25
CA SER A 149 -9.75 23.76 -12.54
C SER A 149 -10.57 23.42 -13.80
N MET A 150 -9.96 22.72 -14.76
CA MET A 150 -10.60 22.33 -16.01
C MET A 150 -11.42 21.04 -15.89
N ASN A 151 -11.01 20.11 -15.03
CA ASN A 151 -11.60 18.77 -14.99
C ASN A 151 -12.03 18.39 -13.56
N ARG A 152 -13.34 18.44 -13.32
CA ARG A 152 -13.94 18.16 -12.01
C ARG A 152 -13.70 16.72 -11.49
N PRO A 153 -13.83 15.64 -12.29
CA PRO A 153 -13.53 14.30 -11.85
C PRO A 153 -12.07 14.15 -11.35
N LEU A 154 -11.12 14.71 -12.07
CA LEU A 154 -9.70 14.70 -11.66
C LEU A 154 -9.46 15.54 -10.41
N PHE A 155 -10.12 16.68 -10.26
CA PHE A 155 -10.07 17.48 -9.04
C PHE A 155 -10.51 16.67 -7.82
N ILE A 156 -11.69 16.06 -7.87
CA ILE A 156 -12.24 15.27 -6.77
C ILE A 156 -11.29 14.11 -6.41
N ALA A 157 -10.87 13.32 -7.41
CA ALA A 157 -10.00 12.19 -7.19
C ALA A 157 -8.62 12.59 -6.65
N TYR A 158 -8.09 13.74 -7.09
CA TYR A 158 -6.82 14.26 -6.59
C TYR A 158 -6.92 14.73 -5.13
N VAL A 159 -7.96 15.49 -4.78
CA VAL A 159 -8.19 15.97 -3.41
C VAL A 159 -8.35 14.79 -2.46
N LEU A 160 -9.15 13.79 -2.83
CA LEU A 160 -9.32 12.58 -2.04
C LEU A 160 -7.99 11.81 -1.86
N LYS A 161 -7.11 11.77 -2.87
CA LYS A 161 -5.77 11.17 -2.75
C LYS A 161 -4.91 11.89 -1.71
N GLU A 162 -4.87 13.22 -1.78
CA GLU A 162 -4.07 14.01 -0.83
C GLU A 162 -4.65 13.92 0.59
N ASP A 163 -5.96 13.90 0.69
CA ASP A 163 -6.65 13.77 1.98
C ASP A 163 -6.43 12.39 2.62
N LEU A 164 -6.49 11.31 1.83
CA LEU A 164 -6.20 9.95 2.30
C LEU A 164 -4.84 9.85 2.98
N ARG A 165 -3.84 10.61 2.53
CA ARG A 165 -2.49 10.65 3.14
C ARG A 165 -2.50 11.15 4.58
N ARG A 166 -3.52 11.88 5.00
CA ARG A 166 -3.67 12.40 6.36
C ARG A 166 -4.06 11.32 7.35
N LEU A 167 -4.71 10.24 6.89
CA LEU A 167 -5.18 9.14 7.73
C LEU A 167 -4.08 8.64 8.69
N TRP A 168 -2.85 8.47 8.19
CA TRP A 168 -1.74 7.93 8.98
C TRP A 168 -1.08 8.95 9.93
N ARG A 169 -1.51 10.19 9.89
CA ARG A 169 -1.06 11.25 10.82
C ARG A 169 -2.04 11.47 11.95
N LEU A 170 -3.17 10.77 11.94
CA LEU A 170 -4.19 10.90 12.97
C LEU A 170 -3.71 10.24 14.27
N PRO A 171 -3.97 10.86 15.43
CA PRO A 171 -3.35 10.45 16.70
C PRO A 171 -3.92 9.15 17.28
N ASN A 172 -5.12 8.74 16.87
CA ASN A 172 -5.79 7.57 17.42
C ASN A 172 -6.81 6.96 16.46
N ARG A 173 -7.24 5.73 16.80
CA ARG A 173 -8.17 4.95 16.02
C ARG A 173 -9.54 5.62 15.83
N ARG A 174 -10.05 6.28 16.86
CA ARG A 174 -11.39 6.91 16.80
C ARG A 174 -11.43 8.02 15.75
N GLU A 175 -10.39 8.84 15.72
CA GLU A 175 -10.26 9.89 14.71
C GLU A 175 -10.05 9.32 13.31
N ALA A 176 -9.27 8.24 13.19
CA ALA A 176 -9.09 7.56 11.92
C ALA A 176 -10.40 6.95 11.37
N GLU A 177 -11.22 6.32 12.23
CA GLU A 177 -12.53 5.78 11.85
C GLU A 177 -13.50 6.89 11.42
N ARG A 178 -13.54 8.00 12.16
CA ARG A 178 -14.36 9.16 11.79
C ARG A 178 -13.91 9.75 10.45
N PHE A 179 -12.59 9.95 10.29
CA PHE A 179 -12.03 10.46 9.05
C PHE A 179 -12.40 9.58 7.85
N LEU A 180 -12.29 8.24 7.98
CA LEU A 180 -12.66 7.31 6.90
C LEU A 180 -14.15 7.29 6.60
N TYR A 181 -15.00 7.58 7.57
CA TYR A 181 -16.44 7.71 7.36
C TYR A 181 -16.78 8.97 6.57
N ASP A 182 -16.08 10.08 6.88
CA ASP A 182 -16.29 11.37 6.23
C ASP A 182 -15.65 11.42 4.82
N TRP A 183 -14.59 10.63 4.58
CA TRP A 183 -13.84 10.53 3.32
C TRP A 183 -14.61 9.75 2.26
#